data_473882f366829cc4b9e12b2ccd5be013
#
_entry.id   473882f366829cc4b9e12b2ccd5be013
#
_cell.length_a   1.000
_cell.length_b   1.000
_cell.length_c   1.000
_cell.angle_alpha   90.00
_cell.angle_beta   90.00
_cell.angle_gamma   90.00
#
_symmetry.space_group_name_H-M   'P 1'
#
loop_
_entity.id
_entity.type
_entity.pdbx_description
1 polymer ?
#
loop_
_entity_poly.entity_id
_entity_poly.type
_entity_poly.pdbx_seq_one_letter_code
_entity_poly.pdbx_strand_id
1 'polypeptide(L)'
;MQIAVYGSGYVATIASACIADFGTPVTCFDADTVRLMELAQGNIPFYEKNLKEIIRRNVRAGRLTYSTDIERQAPRASVIFMAEDDHRLLEDAAVRLAEMAAPEAVFAICTPAPVGTTARVMQKLRAAKRENAVVSHPLFLTSGCAVEDFNWPDRIVLGTSSPDAVQVLKSVYRPLVMRGIPVIVTNFET
;
A
#
# COMPACT_ATOMS: atom_id res chain seq x y z
N MET A 1 -9.70 11.47 -1.16
CA MET A 1 -9.20 10.09 -0.94
C MET A 1 -7.93 10.20 -0.11
N GLN A 2 -7.81 9.47 0.97
CA GLN A 2 -6.60 9.37 1.79
C GLN A 2 -6.08 7.93 1.72
N ILE A 3 -4.79 7.78 1.52
CA ILE A 3 -4.11 6.48 1.41
C ILE A 3 -3.34 6.22 2.70
N ALA A 4 -3.43 5.02 3.20
CA ALA A 4 -2.58 4.50 4.26
C ALA A 4 -1.67 3.40 3.70
N VAL A 5 -0.42 3.36 4.13
CA VAL A 5 0.52 2.28 3.83
C VAL A 5 0.98 1.68 5.15
N TYR A 6 0.66 0.43 5.37
CA TYR A 6 1.06 -0.32 6.56
C TYR A 6 2.38 -1.06 6.32
N GLY A 7 3.35 -0.80 7.18
CA GLY A 7 4.72 -1.26 7.10
C GLY A 7 5.70 -0.11 6.86
N SER A 8 6.97 -0.34 7.13
CA SER A 8 8.06 0.62 6.94
C SER A 8 9.25 0.02 6.18
N GLY A 9 9.07 -1.17 5.64
CA GLY A 9 10.06 -1.89 4.86
C GLY A 9 10.27 -1.34 3.44
N TYR A 10 10.91 -2.15 2.60
CA TYR A 10 11.26 -1.77 1.23
C TYR A 10 10.04 -1.42 0.40
N VAL A 11 9.06 -2.34 0.31
CA VAL A 11 7.83 -2.16 -0.49
C VAL A 11 7.02 -0.97 0.01
N ALA A 12 6.84 -0.86 1.33
CA ALA A 12 6.12 0.24 1.96
C ALA A 12 6.74 1.61 1.65
N THR A 13 8.07 1.70 1.74
CA THR A 13 8.81 2.95 1.47
C THR A 13 8.65 3.39 0.01
N ILE A 14 8.78 2.46 -0.95
CA ILE A 14 8.59 2.77 -2.38
C ILE A 14 7.14 3.18 -2.65
N ALA A 15 6.18 2.34 -2.23
CA ALA A 15 4.76 2.59 -2.50
C ALA A 15 4.30 3.94 -1.91
N SER A 16 4.62 4.22 -0.64
CA SER A 16 4.21 5.45 0.01
C SER A 16 4.80 6.69 -0.67
N ALA A 17 6.08 6.64 -1.04
CA ALA A 17 6.76 7.75 -1.70
C ALA A 17 6.19 8.01 -3.11
N CYS A 18 6.03 6.96 -3.93
CA CYS A 18 5.57 7.10 -5.30
C CYS A 18 4.08 7.47 -5.40
N ILE A 19 3.22 6.92 -4.54
CA ILE A 19 1.80 7.32 -4.49
C ILE A 19 1.65 8.78 -4.04
N ALA A 20 2.43 9.21 -3.03
CA ALA A 20 2.45 10.62 -2.62
C ALA A 20 2.92 11.54 -3.74
N ASP A 21 3.82 11.06 -4.59
CA ASP A 21 4.35 11.81 -5.74
C ASP A 21 3.32 11.96 -6.88
N PHE A 22 2.32 11.12 -6.93
CA PHE A 22 1.14 11.31 -7.79
C PHE A 22 0.22 12.45 -7.30
N GLY A 23 0.53 13.05 -6.13
CA GLY A 23 -0.24 14.15 -5.55
C GLY A 23 -1.30 13.71 -4.53
N THR A 24 -1.39 12.43 -4.21
CA THR A 24 -2.36 11.88 -3.24
C THR A 24 -1.79 11.94 -1.82
N PRO A 25 -2.54 12.40 -0.81
CA PRO A 25 -2.11 12.32 0.58
C PRO A 25 -1.92 10.87 1.04
N VAL A 26 -0.74 10.56 1.54
CA VAL A 26 -0.34 9.23 2.03
C VAL A 26 0.16 9.34 3.45
N THR A 27 -0.29 8.44 4.32
CA THR A 27 0.32 8.20 5.62
C THR A 27 0.92 6.79 5.63
N CYS A 28 2.23 6.72 5.80
CA CYS A 28 2.95 5.47 6.06
C CYS A 28 2.96 5.24 7.57
N PHE A 29 2.54 4.06 8.03
CA PHE A 29 2.48 3.77 9.46
C PHE A 29 2.99 2.39 9.82
N ASP A 30 3.67 2.32 10.97
CA ASP A 30 4.30 1.13 11.51
C ASP A 30 4.42 1.28 13.03
N ALA A 31 4.71 0.19 13.73
CA ALA A 31 5.05 0.21 15.15
C ALA A 31 6.51 0.67 15.40
N ASP A 32 7.38 0.55 14.40
CA ASP A 32 8.80 0.95 14.50
C ASP A 32 8.97 2.47 14.37
N THR A 33 8.88 3.14 15.52
CA THR A 33 9.05 4.60 15.62
C THR A 33 10.38 5.09 15.07
N VAL A 34 11.47 4.37 15.36
CA VAL A 34 12.82 4.77 14.95
C VAL A 34 12.92 4.75 13.43
N ARG A 35 12.46 3.68 12.82
CA ARG A 35 12.43 3.52 11.36
C ARG A 35 11.60 4.62 10.69
N LEU A 36 10.41 4.89 11.21
CA LEU A 36 9.55 5.94 10.65
C LEU A 36 10.19 7.33 10.76
N MET A 37 10.88 7.64 11.87
CA MET A 37 11.58 8.91 12.03
C MET A 37 12.73 9.06 11.04
N GLU A 38 13.50 8.01 10.80
CA GLU A 38 14.58 8.00 9.82
C GLU A 38 14.06 8.20 8.40
N LEU A 39 13.00 7.48 8.02
CA LEU A 39 12.36 7.63 6.71
C LEU A 39 11.82 9.05 6.51
N ALA A 40 11.21 9.66 7.54
CA ALA A 40 10.71 11.04 7.48
C ALA A 40 11.83 12.06 7.21
N GLN A 41 13.07 11.78 7.66
CA GLN A 41 14.25 12.59 7.39
C GLN A 41 14.91 12.27 6.03
N GLY A 42 14.41 11.24 5.35
CA GLY A 42 14.99 10.72 4.11
C GLY A 42 16.24 9.85 4.33
N ASN A 43 16.38 9.28 5.54
CA ASN A 43 17.39 8.28 5.82
C ASN A 43 16.83 6.90 5.49
N ILE A 44 17.20 6.40 4.31
CA ILE A 44 16.69 5.14 3.75
C ILE A 44 17.78 4.09 3.90
N PRO A 45 17.49 2.90 4.47
CA PRO A 45 18.52 1.87 4.74
C PRO A 45 18.92 1.05 3.50
N PHE A 46 18.46 1.45 2.32
CA PHE A 46 18.78 0.82 1.03
C PHE A 46 18.93 1.90 -0.06
N TYR A 47 19.54 1.52 -1.16
CA TYR A 47 19.72 2.43 -2.29
C TYR A 47 18.59 2.27 -3.31
N GLU A 48 17.93 3.38 -3.64
CA GLU A 48 17.04 3.50 -4.78
C GLU A 48 17.22 4.88 -5.42
N LYS A 49 17.39 4.90 -6.74
CA LYS A 49 17.59 6.14 -7.49
C LYS A 49 16.41 7.09 -7.30
N ASN A 50 16.70 8.34 -6.95
CA ASN A 50 15.74 9.43 -6.74
C ASN A 50 14.77 9.26 -5.54
N LEU A 51 14.75 8.16 -4.83
CA LEU A 51 13.80 7.90 -3.75
C LEU A 51 13.91 8.93 -2.62
N LYS A 52 15.12 9.27 -2.23
CA LYS A 52 15.37 10.24 -1.16
C LYS A 52 14.80 11.62 -1.48
N GLU A 53 14.95 12.07 -2.71
CA GLU A 53 14.41 13.34 -3.20
C GLU A 53 12.87 13.31 -3.24
N ILE A 54 12.29 12.20 -3.69
CA ILE A 54 10.84 11.99 -3.72
C ILE A 54 10.26 12.06 -2.31
N ILE A 55 10.84 11.34 -1.35
CA ILE A 55 10.41 11.38 0.06
C ILE A 55 10.48 12.80 0.59
N ARG A 56 11.64 13.46 0.50
CA ARG A 56 11.85 14.81 1.05
C ARG A 56 10.89 15.82 0.48
N ARG A 57 10.67 15.84 -0.83
CA ARG A 57 9.73 16.80 -1.45
C ARG A 57 8.29 16.54 -1.02
N ASN A 58 7.87 15.28 -0.88
CA ASN A 58 6.50 14.95 -0.49
C ASN A 58 6.25 15.15 1.01
N VAL A 59 7.24 14.90 1.86
CA VAL A 59 7.18 15.26 3.30
C VAL A 59 7.06 16.76 3.47
N ARG A 60 7.91 17.55 2.81
CA ARG A 60 7.84 19.03 2.85
C ARG A 60 6.52 19.59 2.34
N ALA A 61 5.93 18.95 1.35
CA ALA A 61 4.63 19.33 0.79
C ALA A 61 3.43 18.84 1.60
N GLY A 62 3.64 18.09 2.69
CA GLY A 62 2.59 17.52 3.53
C GLY A 62 1.79 16.40 2.85
N ARG A 63 2.25 15.87 1.72
CA ARG A 63 1.60 14.76 1.00
C ARG A 63 2.02 13.39 1.52
N LEU A 64 3.22 13.27 2.09
CA LEU A 64 3.71 12.05 2.73
C LEU A 64 3.93 12.35 4.21
N THR A 65 3.28 11.57 5.07
CA THR A 65 3.45 11.62 6.52
C THR A 65 3.79 10.24 7.05
N TYR A 66 4.46 10.21 8.19
CA TYR A 66 4.81 8.98 8.92
C TYR A 66 4.19 9.03 10.30
N SER A 67 3.61 7.93 10.77
CA SER A 67 2.88 7.90 12.03
C SER A 67 2.92 6.52 12.68
N THR A 68 2.99 6.48 14.00
CA THR A 68 2.75 5.25 14.79
C THR A 68 1.30 5.13 15.23
N ASP A 69 0.48 6.15 14.99
CA ASP A 69 -0.92 6.25 15.44
C ASP A 69 -1.85 5.60 14.41
N ILE A 70 -1.92 4.27 14.47
CA ILE A 70 -2.75 3.43 13.61
C ILE A 70 -4.24 3.75 13.83
N GLU A 71 -4.65 3.95 15.08
CA GLU A 71 -6.05 4.18 15.47
C GLU A 71 -6.62 5.45 14.85
N ARG A 72 -5.79 6.44 14.64
CA ARG A 72 -6.18 7.70 14.00
C ARG A 72 -6.17 7.60 12.47
N GLN A 73 -5.27 6.80 11.91
CA GLN A 73 -5.05 6.75 10.45
C GLN A 73 -5.97 5.76 9.74
N ALA A 74 -6.17 4.56 10.30
CA ALA A 74 -6.96 3.51 9.68
C ALA A 74 -8.42 3.95 9.37
N PRO A 75 -9.16 4.64 10.27
CA PRO A 75 -10.53 5.06 9.98
C PRO A 75 -10.67 6.06 8.83
N ARG A 76 -9.60 6.76 8.46
CA ARG A 76 -9.60 7.80 7.43
C ARG A 76 -9.19 7.29 6.06
N ALA A 77 -8.60 6.11 6.02
CA ALA A 77 -8.05 5.55 4.79
C ALA A 77 -9.14 5.01 3.87
N SER A 78 -9.16 5.47 2.63
CA SER A 78 -9.96 4.84 1.57
C SER A 78 -9.31 3.57 1.05
N VAL A 79 -7.96 3.51 1.11
CA VAL A 79 -7.16 2.34 0.76
C VAL A 79 -6.06 2.16 1.80
N ILE A 80 -5.87 0.93 2.25
CA ILE A 80 -4.75 0.51 3.09
C ILE A 80 -3.88 -0.43 2.26
N PHE A 81 -2.70 0.03 1.87
CA PHE A 81 -1.69 -0.81 1.24
C PHE A 81 -0.99 -1.62 2.32
N MET A 82 -1.16 -2.93 2.28
CA MET A 82 -0.55 -3.89 3.20
C MET A 82 0.83 -4.26 2.65
N ALA A 83 1.87 -3.60 3.16
CA ALA A 83 3.25 -3.73 2.70
C ALA A 83 4.20 -4.15 3.83
N GLU A 84 3.71 -5.07 4.68
CA GLU A 84 4.48 -5.71 5.75
C GLU A 84 5.50 -6.69 5.13
N ASP A 85 6.77 -6.60 5.53
CA ASP A 85 7.82 -7.45 4.97
C ASP A 85 7.66 -8.93 5.40
N ASP A 86 7.16 -9.20 6.61
CA ASP A 86 6.84 -10.54 7.08
C ASP A 86 5.39 -10.91 6.78
N HIS A 87 5.18 -11.69 5.71
CA HIS A 87 3.85 -12.14 5.31
C HIS A 87 3.10 -12.95 6.39
N ARG A 88 3.82 -13.50 7.40
CA ARG A 88 3.19 -14.23 8.53
C ARG A 88 2.44 -13.29 9.46
N LEU A 89 2.86 -12.03 9.55
CA LEU A 89 2.22 -11.00 10.35
C LEU A 89 1.05 -10.32 9.61
N LEU A 90 1.01 -10.47 8.29
CA LEU A 90 0.06 -9.77 7.42
C LEU A 90 -1.40 -10.09 7.76
N GLU A 91 -1.71 -11.36 8.01
CA GLU A 91 -3.09 -11.81 8.25
C GLU A 91 -3.67 -11.20 9.53
N ASP A 92 -2.89 -11.20 10.62
CA ASP A 92 -3.33 -10.65 11.91
C ASP A 92 -3.33 -9.12 11.90
N ALA A 93 -2.39 -8.51 11.18
CA ALA A 93 -2.38 -7.07 10.96
C ALA A 93 -3.62 -6.61 10.18
N ALA A 94 -4.03 -7.35 9.14
CA ALA A 94 -5.23 -7.05 8.36
C ALA A 94 -6.50 -7.06 9.23
N VAL A 95 -6.64 -8.04 10.13
CA VAL A 95 -7.79 -8.10 11.06
C VAL A 95 -7.80 -6.89 11.99
N ARG A 96 -6.68 -6.61 12.65
CA ARG A 96 -6.57 -5.45 13.56
C ARG A 96 -6.87 -4.13 12.86
N LEU A 97 -6.39 -3.95 11.64
CA LEU A 97 -6.65 -2.75 10.86
C LEU A 97 -8.12 -2.66 10.43
N ALA A 98 -8.73 -3.77 10.04
CA ALA A 98 -10.12 -3.81 9.64
C ALA A 98 -11.08 -3.50 10.80
N GLU A 99 -10.70 -3.81 12.05
CA GLU A 99 -11.49 -3.43 13.24
C GLU A 99 -11.62 -1.91 13.38
N MET A 100 -10.63 -1.15 12.92
CA MET A 100 -10.56 0.30 13.01
C MET A 100 -10.93 1.00 11.70
N ALA A 101 -10.70 0.38 10.55
CA ALA A 101 -10.93 0.96 9.24
C ALA A 101 -12.43 1.17 8.94
N ALA A 102 -12.72 2.12 8.07
CA ALA A 102 -14.06 2.28 7.52
C ALA A 102 -14.49 1.00 6.76
N PRO A 103 -15.78 0.61 6.80
CA PRO A 103 -16.27 -0.61 6.15
C PRO A 103 -15.97 -0.69 4.64
N GLU A 104 -15.94 0.46 3.98
CA GLU A 104 -15.66 0.62 2.55
C GLU A 104 -14.16 0.71 2.21
N ALA A 105 -13.29 0.73 3.21
CA ALA A 105 -11.84 0.76 2.98
C ALA A 105 -11.35 -0.50 2.25
N VAL A 106 -10.53 -0.30 1.23
CA VAL A 106 -9.93 -1.39 0.44
C VAL A 106 -8.58 -1.77 1.01
N PHE A 107 -8.36 -3.06 1.23
CA PHE A 107 -7.07 -3.62 1.65
C PHE A 107 -6.32 -4.16 0.44
N ALA A 108 -5.23 -3.51 0.03
CA ALA A 108 -4.39 -3.93 -1.09
C ALA A 108 -3.13 -4.62 -0.58
N ILE A 109 -3.03 -5.93 -0.76
CA ILE A 109 -1.88 -6.75 -0.32
C ILE A 109 -0.78 -6.60 -1.36
N CYS A 110 0.31 -5.93 -0.98
CA CYS A 110 1.46 -5.63 -1.84
C CYS A 110 2.69 -6.49 -1.52
N THR A 111 2.74 -7.07 -0.32
CA THR A 111 3.83 -7.94 0.11
C THR A 111 3.85 -9.22 -0.72
N PRO A 112 5.00 -9.65 -1.21
CA PRO A 112 5.17 -10.99 -1.76
C PRO A 112 4.78 -12.03 -0.71
N ALA A 113 3.76 -12.82 -0.99
CA ALA A 113 3.18 -13.77 -0.05
C ALA A 113 2.83 -15.08 -0.76
N PRO A 114 2.80 -16.23 -0.03
CA PRO A 114 2.41 -17.51 -0.60
C PRO A 114 1.01 -17.47 -1.21
N VAL A 115 0.80 -18.26 -2.25
CA VAL A 115 -0.53 -18.45 -2.85
C VAL A 115 -1.55 -18.79 -1.77
N GLY A 116 -2.75 -18.21 -1.87
CA GLY A 116 -3.83 -18.39 -0.89
C GLY A 116 -3.79 -17.40 0.30
N THR A 117 -2.75 -16.57 0.47
CA THR A 117 -2.70 -15.60 1.57
C THR A 117 -3.88 -14.62 1.52
N THR A 118 -4.23 -14.10 0.35
CA THR A 118 -5.39 -13.20 0.19
C THR A 118 -6.69 -13.88 0.61
N ALA A 119 -6.88 -15.14 0.24
CA ALA A 119 -8.06 -15.92 0.65
C ALA A 119 -8.12 -16.11 2.18
N ARG A 120 -6.98 -16.39 2.83
CA ARG A 120 -6.92 -16.50 4.30
C ARG A 120 -7.21 -15.16 5.00
N VAL A 121 -6.69 -14.06 4.49
CA VAL A 121 -7.03 -12.70 4.99
C VAL A 121 -8.53 -12.48 4.89
N MET A 122 -9.15 -12.72 3.73
CA MET A 122 -10.61 -12.58 3.55
C MET A 122 -11.39 -13.45 4.53
N GLN A 123 -10.96 -14.70 4.74
CA GLN A 123 -11.62 -15.62 5.69
C GLN A 123 -11.55 -15.09 7.12
N LYS A 124 -10.37 -14.61 7.56
CA LYS A 124 -10.19 -14.02 8.89
C LYS A 124 -11.02 -12.74 9.08
N LEU A 125 -11.08 -11.86 8.07
CA LEU A 125 -11.93 -10.67 8.11
C LEU A 125 -13.41 -11.04 8.28
N ARG A 126 -13.90 -12.00 7.51
CA ARG A 126 -15.29 -12.50 7.65
C ARG A 126 -15.56 -13.08 9.03
N ALA A 127 -14.61 -13.87 9.58
CA ALA A 127 -14.72 -14.39 10.95
C ALA A 127 -14.81 -13.27 12.00
N ALA A 128 -14.12 -12.15 11.77
CA ALA A 128 -14.19 -10.93 12.58
C ALA A 128 -15.40 -10.04 12.25
N LYS A 129 -16.33 -10.49 11.40
CA LYS A 129 -17.51 -9.75 10.92
C LYS A 129 -17.13 -8.46 10.19
N ARG A 130 -16.06 -8.51 9.41
CA ARG A 130 -15.60 -7.43 8.54
C ARG A 130 -15.74 -7.84 7.07
N GLU A 131 -16.26 -6.93 6.26
CA GLU A 131 -16.54 -7.16 4.83
C GLU A 131 -15.69 -6.28 3.91
N ASN A 132 -14.61 -5.71 4.46
CA ASN A 132 -13.68 -4.91 3.67
C ASN A 132 -13.18 -5.68 2.45
N ALA A 133 -13.16 -5.04 1.31
CA ALA A 133 -12.64 -5.62 0.09
C ALA A 133 -11.13 -5.84 0.20
N VAL A 134 -10.67 -7.04 -0.15
CA VAL A 134 -9.25 -7.39 -0.19
C VAL A 134 -8.82 -7.60 -1.64
N VAL A 135 -7.68 -7.03 -2.00
CA VAL A 135 -7.11 -7.10 -3.34
C VAL A 135 -5.68 -7.63 -3.26
N SER A 136 -5.39 -8.70 -3.98
CA SER A 136 -4.00 -9.11 -4.26
C SER A 136 -3.41 -8.11 -5.25
N HIS A 137 -2.37 -7.40 -4.85
CA HIS A 137 -1.80 -6.30 -5.64
C HIS A 137 -0.27 -6.34 -5.66
N PRO A 138 0.34 -7.25 -6.41
CA PRO A 138 1.80 -7.33 -6.52
C PRO A 138 2.36 -6.09 -7.23
N LEU A 139 3.46 -5.54 -6.70
CA LEU A 139 4.08 -4.32 -7.23
C LEU A 139 5.26 -4.56 -8.19
N PHE A 140 5.74 -5.78 -8.37
CA PHE A 140 6.81 -6.17 -9.31
C PHE A 140 8.04 -5.25 -9.26
N LEU A 141 8.55 -4.96 -8.07
CA LEU A 141 9.67 -4.03 -7.84
C LEU A 141 11.02 -4.75 -7.94
N THR A 142 11.96 -4.15 -8.69
CA THR A 142 13.33 -4.61 -8.81
C THR A 142 14.25 -3.73 -7.96
N SER A 143 15.07 -4.34 -7.08
CA SER A 143 16.00 -3.59 -6.25
C SER A 143 16.95 -2.74 -7.08
N GLY A 144 17.08 -1.47 -6.74
CA GLY A 144 17.86 -0.46 -7.47
C GLY A 144 17.09 0.29 -8.56
N CYS A 145 15.94 -0.24 -9.01
CA CYS A 145 15.09 0.33 -10.05
C CYS A 145 13.62 0.48 -9.63
N ALA A 146 13.29 0.23 -8.36
CA ALA A 146 11.91 0.13 -7.90
C ALA A 146 11.08 1.42 -8.08
N VAL A 147 11.70 2.59 -7.99
CA VAL A 147 11.03 3.87 -8.28
C VAL A 147 10.64 3.95 -9.75
N GLU A 148 11.47 3.47 -10.65
CA GLU A 148 11.20 3.43 -12.09
C GLU A 148 10.12 2.39 -12.40
N ASP A 149 10.25 1.17 -11.84
CA ASP A 149 9.26 0.09 -11.98
C ASP A 149 7.87 0.53 -11.48
N PHE A 150 7.81 1.26 -10.36
CA PHE A 150 6.54 1.78 -9.83
C PHE A 150 5.92 2.85 -10.73
N ASN A 151 6.73 3.75 -11.29
CA ASN A 151 6.25 4.87 -12.11
C ASN A 151 6.00 4.51 -13.59
N TRP A 152 6.62 3.43 -14.07
CA TRP A 152 6.52 2.94 -15.45
C TRP A 152 6.36 1.42 -15.49
N PRO A 153 5.36 0.86 -14.79
CA PRO A 153 5.15 -0.58 -14.80
C PRO A 153 4.60 -1.03 -16.15
N ASP A 154 4.95 -2.23 -16.58
CA ASP A 154 4.34 -2.83 -17.78
C ASP A 154 2.83 -3.02 -17.62
N ARG A 155 2.37 -3.24 -16.40
CA ARG A 155 0.98 -3.48 -16.04
C ARG A 155 0.73 -3.28 -14.55
N ILE A 156 -0.52 -3.00 -14.20
CA ILE A 156 -1.03 -3.03 -12.83
C ILE A 156 -1.91 -4.26 -12.70
N VAL A 157 -1.64 -5.13 -11.73
CA VAL A 157 -2.43 -6.36 -11.50
C VAL A 157 -3.28 -6.19 -10.24
N LEU A 158 -4.57 -6.47 -10.37
CA LEU A 158 -5.54 -6.41 -9.28
C LEU A 158 -6.32 -7.71 -9.20
N GLY A 159 -5.98 -8.57 -8.24
CA GLY A 159 -6.66 -9.84 -7.98
C GLY A 159 -7.79 -9.65 -6.97
N THR A 160 -9.03 -9.51 -7.44
CA THR A 160 -10.20 -9.31 -6.56
C THR A 160 -11.50 -9.64 -7.29
N SER A 161 -12.54 -9.96 -6.51
CA SER A 161 -13.91 -10.10 -7.01
C SER A 161 -14.77 -8.83 -6.81
N SER A 162 -14.20 -7.75 -6.23
CA SER A 162 -14.91 -6.50 -5.97
C SER A 162 -14.70 -5.47 -7.09
N PRO A 163 -15.72 -5.16 -7.91
CA PRO A 163 -15.62 -4.11 -8.93
C PRO A 163 -15.34 -2.73 -8.32
N ASP A 164 -15.89 -2.44 -7.15
CA ASP A 164 -15.73 -1.15 -6.47
C ASP A 164 -14.26 -0.97 -6.02
N ALA A 165 -13.64 -2.02 -5.48
CA ALA A 165 -12.22 -1.98 -5.12
C ALA A 165 -11.32 -1.73 -6.34
N VAL A 166 -11.67 -2.28 -7.50
CA VAL A 166 -10.98 -2.01 -8.77
C VAL A 166 -11.06 -0.53 -9.13
N GLN A 167 -12.25 0.08 -9.03
CA GLN A 167 -12.42 1.51 -9.34
C GLN A 167 -11.66 2.41 -8.37
N VAL A 168 -11.68 2.07 -7.09
CA VAL A 168 -10.91 2.79 -6.06
C VAL A 168 -9.41 2.74 -6.38
N LEU A 169 -8.85 1.56 -6.65
CA LEU A 169 -7.43 1.42 -6.99
C LEU A 169 -7.07 2.06 -8.34
N LYS A 170 -7.93 1.99 -9.36
CA LYS A 170 -7.74 2.76 -10.60
C LYS A 170 -7.65 4.26 -10.35
N SER A 171 -8.38 4.78 -9.36
CA SER A 171 -8.30 6.18 -8.97
C SER A 171 -6.97 6.54 -8.33
N VAL A 172 -6.37 5.64 -7.52
CA VAL A 172 -5.01 5.79 -6.96
C VAL A 172 -3.99 5.87 -8.10
N TYR A 173 -4.08 4.95 -9.07
CA TYR A 173 -3.17 4.84 -10.20
C TYR A 173 -3.58 5.68 -11.43
N ARG A 174 -4.49 6.64 -11.24
CA ARG A 174 -4.97 7.49 -12.34
C ARG A 174 -3.86 8.06 -13.23
N PRO A 175 -2.72 8.59 -12.70
CA PRO A 175 -1.65 9.11 -13.55
C PRO A 175 -1.03 8.05 -14.48
N LEU A 176 -0.96 6.79 -14.03
CA LEU A 176 -0.44 5.68 -14.83
C LEU A 176 -1.48 5.21 -15.85
N VAL A 177 -2.73 5.09 -15.45
CA VAL A 177 -3.84 4.71 -16.35
C VAL A 177 -3.99 5.72 -17.49
N MET A 178 -3.85 7.02 -17.21
CA MET A 178 -3.90 8.07 -18.23
C MET A 178 -2.71 8.02 -19.21
N ARG A 179 -1.59 7.40 -18.81
CA ARG A 179 -0.45 7.13 -19.69
C ARG A 179 -0.61 5.86 -20.53
N GLY A 180 -1.73 5.15 -20.38
CA GLY A 180 -2.01 3.93 -21.12
C GLY A 180 -1.49 2.64 -20.45
N ILE A 181 -1.02 2.69 -19.22
CA ILE A 181 -0.61 1.49 -18.49
C ILE A 181 -1.83 0.59 -18.27
N PRO A 182 -1.81 -0.68 -18.74
CA PRO A 182 -2.94 -1.58 -18.63
C PRO A 182 -3.19 -2.00 -17.17
N VAL A 183 -4.47 -2.04 -16.78
CA VAL A 183 -4.91 -2.61 -15.50
C VAL A 183 -5.52 -3.97 -15.78
N ILE A 184 -4.83 -5.02 -15.32
CA ILE A 184 -5.28 -6.41 -15.44
C ILE A 184 -6.04 -6.77 -14.18
N VAL A 185 -7.32 -7.07 -14.35
CA VAL A 185 -8.18 -7.54 -13.26
C VAL A 185 -8.29 -9.06 -13.36
N THR A 186 -8.00 -9.74 -12.27
CA THR A 186 -8.06 -11.20 -12.18
C THR A 186 -8.67 -11.61 -10.82
N ASN A 187 -8.81 -12.92 -10.59
CA ASN A 187 -9.18 -13.39 -9.25
C ASN A 187 -8.00 -13.28 -8.27
N PHE A 188 -8.27 -13.44 -6.98
CA PHE A 188 -7.26 -13.32 -5.92
C PHE A 188 -6.38 -14.58 -5.75
N GLU A 189 -6.62 -15.63 -6.55
CA GLU A 189 -5.87 -16.91 -6.54
C GLU A 189 -4.76 -16.93 -7.58
N THR A 190 -4.73 -15.95 -8.45
CA THR A 190 -3.81 -15.90 -9.61
C THR A 190 -2.49 -15.25 -9.24
#